data_d8ed3234f2bd45af15a0b1b3f2700488
#
_entry.id   d8ed3234f2bd45af15a0b1b3f2700488
#
_cell.length_a   1.000
_cell.length_b   1.000
_cell.length_c   1.000
_cell.angle_alpha   90.00
_cell.angle_beta   90.00
_cell.angle_gamma   90.00
#
_symmetry.space_group_name_H-M   'P 1'
#
loop_
_entity.id
_entity.type
_entity.pdbx_description
1 polymer ?
#
loop_
_entity_poly.entity_id
_entity_poly.type
_entity_poly.pdbx_seq_one_letter_code
_entity_poly.pdbx_strand_id
1 'polypeptide(L)'
;MSHKWAANAYGILSERAMQEVCKAIQKSPFLISHDNVNMPLRVFSQRLHNQNHFISATAATVWILPIDAALPVEANRDFNTFRALHSDKVFSFEHALYGSEDADDRIEAQHEYRLLRTVLDCPDFLDYEHQDHPIFSPPPPVEQLPSGPENATHQYILRTCEIEEASYDGTLKVMAEFFRQLNLNTEEEEKRTSTQRFIPWIGDQLTVERLRGLWKYRHEDHNSFDRLDYMIPIFGWFHLVMAFANSLHKQYLGTSAGIGGMRHAFDNLKRKGLISQSIKGPFWHHLDEAIKHISEAHFQAAWIETANVKSLTELKRKSPFELKELSQKVYRHHCSREAITLIESKPPELQDQVWKQCIMWNSDVLPYLELRDAIKIGDVGRIEDLLPVLLFRFAGGGNPKYAIEILELLQGLRKEWPEDVKKYIKTLCWLMNRTGNPNNYLPFDLGQEENIADIKVNYRSLGPGGTMEYITKISPAIPTLRKVQRHKEKQFNTNTRGADHGTPDKEKDVTLLSTQYMKSQLYLEIPGRQIKNLGDRAVDVSTAGAVNLERLNTIGDWFDRRSPKRSIEEEWDEIFPEHD
;
A
#
# COMPACT_ATOMS: atom_id res chain seq x y z
N MET A 1 -22.75 21.41 29.73
CA MET A 1 -21.93 22.35 28.94
C MET A 1 -22.76 22.89 27.79
N SER A 2 -22.67 24.20 27.51
CA SER A 2 -23.39 24.77 26.39
C SER A 2 -22.73 24.42 25.07
N HIS A 3 -23.50 24.37 23.97
CA HIS A 3 -22.98 24.15 22.62
C HIS A 3 -21.90 25.18 22.23
N LYS A 4 -22.10 26.44 22.67
CA LYS A 4 -21.14 27.54 22.47
C LYS A 4 -19.79 27.28 23.16
N TRP A 5 -19.79 26.68 24.35
CA TRP A 5 -18.59 26.34 25.09
C TRP A 5 -17.80 25.23 24.33
N ALA A 6 -18.48 24.18 23.84
CA ALA A 6 -17.84 23.11 23.08
C ALA A 6 -17.20 23.65 21.79
N ALA A 7 -17.89 24.49 21.04
CA ALA A 7 -17.37 25.09 19.81
C ALA A 7 -16.14 25.96 20.07
N ASN A 8 -16.13 26.71 21.19
CA ASN A 8 -14.95 27.49 21.58
C ASN A 8 -13.78 26.59 21.99
N ALA A 9 -14.04 25.53 22.76
CA ALA A 9 -13.00 24.57 23.15
C ALA A 9 -12.33 23.92 21.93
N TYR A 10 -13.10 23.51 20.92
CA TYR A 10 -12.54 22.97 19.67
C TYR A 10 -11.69 24.00 18.94
N GLY A 11 -12.09 25.27 18.92
CA GLY A 11 -11.26 26.34 18.34
C GLY A 11 -9.92 26.49 19.04
N ILE A 12 -9.90 26.49 20.38
CA ILE A 12 -8.67 26.60 21.16
C ILE A 12 -7.75 25.38 20.93
N LEU A 13 -8.32 24.16 20.89
CA LEU A 13 -7.54 22.94 20.60
C LEU A 13 -6.94 22.97 19.20
N SER A 14 -7.70 23.45 18.22
CA SER A 14 -7.23 23.59 16.84
C SER A 14 -6.09 24.59 16.72
N GLU A 15 -6.22 25.79 17.31
CA GLU A 15 -5.16 26.80 17.30
C GLU A 15 -3.90 26.28 17.97
N ARG A 16 -4.03 25.60 19.11
CA ARG A 16 -2.91 24.99 19.80
C ARG A 16 -2.21 23.94 18.94
N ALA A 17 -2.97 23.04 18.29
CA ALA A 17 -2.41 22.02 17.42
C ALA A 17 -1.65 22.65 16.24
N MET A 18 -2.17 23.73 15.64
CA MET A 18 -1.48 24.47 14.58
C MET A 18 -0.18 25.13 15.06
N GLN A 19 -0.19 25.69 16.27
CA GLN A 19 1.04 26.24 16.86
C GLN A 19 2.08 25.16 17.17
N GLU A 20 1.63 23.99 17.62
CA GLU A 20 2.49 22.86 17.92
C GLU A 20 3.14 22.28 16.66
N VAL A 21 2.40 22.12 15.55
CA VAL A 21 2.97 21.61 14.29
C VAL A 21 4.00 22.58 13.72
N CYS A 22 3.71 23.91 13.72
CA CYS A 22 4.69 24.90 13.26
C CYS A 22 6.00 24.87 14.06
N LYS A 23 5.92 24.59 15.36
CA LYS A 23 7.13 24.41 16.19
C LYS A 23 7.83 23.07 15.95
N ALA A 24 7.09 22.01 15.72
CA ALA A 24 7.63 20.67 15.51
C ALA A 24 8.46 20.59 14.21
N ILE A 25 7.93 21.13 13.11
CA ILE A 25 8.62 21.13 11.79
C ILE A 25 9.89 21.98 11.73
N GLN A 26 10.09 22.86 12.71
CA GLN A 26 11.33 23.62 12.84
C GLN A 26 12.46 22.83 13.54
N LYS A 27 12.09 21.76 14.25
CA LYS A 27 13.03 20.97 15.06
C LYS A 27 13.28 19.59 14.48
N SER A 28 12.31 19.02 13.81
CA SER A 28 12.33 17.64 13.32
C SER A 28 12.03 17.58 11.85
N PRO A 29 12.59 16.62 11.10
CA PRO A 29 12.16 16.33 9.76
C PRO A 29 10.70 15.89 9.76
N PHE A 30 10.02 16.09 8.64
CA PHE A 30 8.61 15.77 8.50
C PHE A 30 8.29 15.37 7.06
N LEU A 31 7.19 14.69 6.90
CA LEU A 31 6.58 14.43 5.61
C LEU A 31 5.13 14.89 5.61
N ILE A 32 4.57 15.09 4.42
CA ILE A 32 3.18 15.51 4.23
C ILE A 32 2.45 14.42 3.46
N SER A 33 1.25 14.08 3.92
CA SER A 33 0.28 13.34 3.11
C SER A 33 -0.98 14.17 2.93
N HIS A 34 -1.61 14.11 1.75
CA HIS A 34 -2.89 14.73 1.53
C HIS A 34 -3.78 13.88 0.63
N ASP A 35 -5.08 14.14 0.70
CA ASP A 35 -6.07 13.49 -0.14
C ASP A 35 -7.39 14.29 -0.13
N ASN A 36 -8.27 13.97 -1.06
CA ASN A 36 -9.54 14.64 -1.27
C ASN A 36 -10.58 14.33 -0.17
N VAL A 37 -11.22 15.36 0.32
CA VAL A 37 -12.36 15.25 1.25
C VAL A 37 -13.63 15.60 0.49
N ASN A 38 -14.24 14.61 -0.10
CA ASN A 38 -15.48 14.77 -0.85
C ASN A 38 -16.70 14.54 0.06
N MET A 39 -17.58 15.55 0.18
CA MET A 39 -18.75 15.51 1.06
C MET A 39 -20.01 16.01 0.37
N PRO A 40 -21.05 15.15 0.26
CA PRO A 40 -22.35 15.61 -0.20
C PRO A 40 -23.08 16.37 0.91
N LEU A 41 -23.36 17.63 0.70
CA LEU A 41 -24.26 18.44 1.52
C LEU A 41 -25.70 18.21 1.08
N ARG A 42 -26.45 17.45 1.84
CA ARG A 42 -27.87 17.18 1.57
C ARG A 42 -28.74 18.22 2.29
N VAL A 43 -29.51 18.97 1.53
CA VAL A 43 -30.50 19.89 2.04
C VAL A 43 -31.84 19.16 2.11
N PHE A 44 -32.45 19.10 3.33
CA PHE A 44 -33.71 18.39 3.56
C PHE A 44 -34.87 19.02 2.79
N SER A 45 -34.92 20.35 2.69
CA SER A 45 -35.93 21.09 1.91
C SER A 45 -35.24 21.92 0.85
N GLN A 46 -35.20 21.38 -0.37
CA GLN A 46 -34.55 22.05 -1.51
C GLN A 46 -35.41 23.22 -1.99
N ARG A 47 -34.78 24.37 -2.25
CA ARG A 47 -35.35 25.57 -2.85
C ARG A 47 -34.44 26.07 -3.93
N LEU A 48 -34.88 26.96 -4.83
CA LEU A 48 -34.07 27.51 -5.94
C LEU A 48 -32.72 28.04 -5.48
N HIS A 49 -32.61 28.58 -4.28
CA HIS A 49 -31.40 29.15 -3.70
C HIS A 49 -30.75 28.27 -2.61
N ASN A 50 -31.28 27.08 -2.36
CA ASN A 50 -30.80 26.17 -1.34
C ASN A 50 -30.97 24.72 -1.82
N GLN A 51 -29.99 24.24 -2.60
CA GLN A 51 -29.97 22.90 -3.17
C GLN A 51 -28.86 22.06 -2.54
N ASN A 52 -28.88 20.76 -2.83
CA ASN A 52 -27.77 19.89 -2.46
C ASN A 52 -26.46 20.42 -3.08
N HIS A 53 -25.44 20.55 -2.26
CA HIS A 53 -24.09 20.93 -2.71
C HIS A 53 -23.15 19.77 -2.51
N PHE A 54 -22.11 19.73 -3.34
CA PHE A 54 -20.99 18.82 -3.17
C PHE A 54 -19.76 19.67 -2.83
N ILE A 55 -19.18 19.42 -1.66
CA ILE A 55 -17.93 20.08 -1.26
C ILE A 55 -16.78 19.19 -1.73
N SER A 56 -15.93 19.74 -2.58
CA SER A 56 -14.63 19.18 -2.93
C SER A 56 -13.57 19.97 -2.16
N ALA A 57 -12.93 19.33 -1.21
CA ALA A 57 -11.93 19.93 -0.32
C ALA A 57 -10.72 18.99 -0.23
N THR A 58 -9.61 19.49 0.29
CA THR A 58 -8.39 18.70 0.51
C THR A 58 -7.98 18.76 1.97
N ALA A 59 -7.67 17.60 2.54
CA ALA A 59 -7.14 17.46 3.89
C ALA A 59 -5.70 16.95 3.84
N ALA A 60 -4.84 17.47 4.71
CA ALA A 60 -3.47 17.02 4.84
C ALA A 60 -3.11 16.67 6.27
N THR A 61 -2.14 15.78 6.40
CA THR A 61 -1.51 15.42 7.66
C THR A 61 0.00 15.64 7.55
N VAL A 62 0.57 16.31 8.54
CA VAL A 62 2.01 16.40 8.75
C VAL A 62 2.43 15.31 9.73
N TRP A 63 3.35 14.49 9.31
CA TRP A 63 3.91 13.40 10.09
C TRP A 63 5.32 13.79 10.52
N ILE A 64 5.56 13.84 11.83
CA ILE A 64 6.84 14.23 12.40
C ILE A 64 7.72 12.98 12.48
N LEU A 65 8.89 13.06 11.90
CA LEU A 65 9.89 12.01 11.91
C LEU A 65 10.87 12.18 13.10
N PRO A 66 11.57 11.12 13.51
CA PRO A 66 12.54 11.20 14.58
C PRO A 66 13.63 12.26 14.30
N ILE A 67 14.00 13.04 15.31
CA ILE A 67 14.97 14.13 15.16
C ILE A 67 16.37 13.64 14.80
N ASP A 68 16.75 12.49 15.31
CA ASP A 68 18.03 11.80 15.06
C ASP A 68 18.12 11.19 13.67
N ALA A 69 16.99 11.10 12.97
CA ALA A 69 16.93 10.67 11.58
C ALA A 69 17.01 11.85 10.58
N ALA A 70 17.21 13.07 11.05
CA ALA A 70 17.38 14.23 10.19
C ALA A 70 18.59 14.04 9.26
N LEU A 71 18.36 14.21 7.95
CA LEU A 71 19.46 14.26 6.98
C LEU A 71 20.33 15.51 7.24
N PRO A 72 21.62 15.49 6.86
CA PRO A 72 22.47 16.68 6.87
C PRO A 72 21.83 17.84 6.10
N VAL A 73 22.16 19.08 6.46
CA VAL A 73 21.60 20.28 5.78
C VAL A 73 21.93 20.28 4.29
N GLU A 74 23.09 19.72 3.92
CA GLU A 74 23.58 19.60 2.56
C GLU A 74 22.85 18.52 1.74
N ALA A 75 22.10 17.63 2.38
CA ALA A 75 21.49 16.47 1.73
C ALA A 75 20.53 16.85 0.59
N ASN A 76 19.84 17.98 0.69
CA ASN A 76 18.98 18.48 -0.40
C ASN A 76 19.82 18.79 -1.66
N ARG A 77 20.89 19.57 -1.51
CA ARG A 77 21.81 19.90 -2.62
C ARG A 77 22.47 18.64 -3.17
N ASP A 78 22.97 17.76 -2.29
CA ASP A 78 23.67 16.56 -2.69
C ASP A 78 22.73 15.58 -3.40
N PHE A 79 21.46 15.50 -2.96
CA PHE A 79 20.42 14.75 -3.64
C PHE A 79 20.16 15.26 -5.06
N ASN A 80 19.94 16.58 -5.22
CA ASN A 80 19.67 17.18 -6.53
C ASN A 80 20.86 17.06 -7.47
N THR A 81 22.08 17.25 -6.97
CA THR A 81 23.31 17.05 -7.73
C THR A 81 23.47 15.59 -8.16
N PHE A 82 23.28 14.65 -7.24
CA PHE A 82 23.37 13.21 -7.54
C PHE A 82 22.31 12.79 -8.56
N ARG A 83 21.09 13.27 -8.40
CA ARG A 83 19.98 13.01 -9.32
C ARG A 83 20.28 13.57 -10.72
N ALA A 84 20.80 14.79 -10.83
CA ALA A 84 21.19 15.39 -12.10
C ALA A 84 22.28 14.56 -12.81
N LEU A 85 23.32 14.13 -12.08
CA LEU A 85 24.39 13.28 -12.58
C LEU A 85 23.96 11.90 -13.08
N HIS A 86 22.83 11.39 -12.60
CA HIS A 86 22.37 10.04 -12.88
C HIS A 86 21.02 9.99 -13.60
N SER A 87 20.44 11.13 -13.95
CA SER A 87 19.13 11.22 -14.62
C SER A 87 19.11 10.61 -16.03
N ASP A 88 20.27 10.44 -16.65
CA ASP A 88 20.45 9.80 -17.95
C ASP A 88 20.66 8.27 -17.86
N LYS A 89 20.77 7.74 -16.65
CA LYS A 89 21.04 6.32 -16.38
C LYS A 89 19.77 5.60 -15.99
N VAL A 90 19.02 5.11 -16.97
CA VAL A 90 17.89 4.21 -16.70
C VAL A 90 18.39 2.86 -16.21
N PHE A 91 17.65 2.22 -15.31
CA PHE A 91 17.90 0.83 -14.98
C PHE A 91 17.44 -0.08 -16.16
N SER A 92 18.19 -1.16 -16.42
CA SER A 92 17.83 -2.10 -17.48
C SER A 92 16.68 -3.02 -17.05
N PHE A 93 16.06 -3.71 -18.04
CA PHE A 93 15.11 -4.77 -17.75
C PHE A 93 15.68 -5.86 -16.84
N GLU A 94 16.95 -6.20 -17.00
CA GLU A 94 17.63 -7.14 -16.11
C GLU A 94 17.68 -6.63 -14.67
N HIS A 95 17.94 -5.34 -14.45
CA HIS A 95 17.88 -4.75 -13.11
C HIS A 95 16.45 -4.67 -12.55
N ALA A 96 15.43 -4.68 -13.41
CA ALA A 96 14.02 -4.77 -12.96
C ALA A 96 13.64 -6.19 -12.55
N LEU A 97 14.25 -7.22 -13.21
CA LEU A 97 14.04 -8.64 -12.90
C LEU A 97 14.64 -9.04 -11.57
N TYR A 98 15.88 -8.62 -11.33
CA TYR A 98 16.60 -9.01 -10.15
C TYR A 98 16.37 -7.99 -9.03
N GLY A 99 15.81 -8.47 -7.93
CA GLY A 99 15.72 -7.74 -6.67
C GLY A 99 17.12 -7.45 -6.09
N SER A 100 17.19 -7.38 -4.77
CA SER A 100 18.47 -7.46 -4.06
C SER A 100 19.04 -8.88 -4.20
N GLU A 101 20.33 -9.02 -3.96
CA GLU A 101 20.96 -10.36 -3.88
C GLU A 101 20.16 -11.25 -2.91
N ASP A 102 19.90 -12.50 -3.28
CA ASP A 102 19.11 -13.49 -2.55
C ASP A 102 17.62 -13.11 -2.31
N ALA A 103 17.07 -12.13 -3.01
CA ALA A 103 15.66 -11.74 -2.82
C ALA A 103 14.70 -12.90 -3.12
N ASP A 104 14.96 -13.64 -4.20
CA ASP A 104 14.14 -14.77 -4.61
C ASP A 104 14.14 -15.88 -3.54
N ASP A 105 15.30 -16.20 -2.97
CA ASP A 105 15.43 -17.19 -1.89
C ASP A 105 14.67 -16.75 -0.63
N ARG A 106 14.73 -15.46 -0.30
CA ARG A 106 13.98 -14.91 0.85
C ARG A 106 12.48 -14.94 0.61
N ILE A 107 12.01 -14.59 -0.58
CA ILE A 107 10.59 -14.65 -0.97
C ILE A 107 10.11 -16.11 -0.90
N GLU A 108 10.87 -17.06 -1.47
CA GLU A 108 10.53 -18.49 -1.40
C GLU A 108 10.42 -18.97 0.05
N ALA A 109 11.39 -18.64 0.89
CA ALA A 109 11.38 -19.02 2.31
C ALA A 109 10.15 -18.46 3.05
N GLN A 110 9.73 -17.24 2.77
CA GLN A 110 8.52 -16.63 3.35
C GLN A 110 7.25 -17.32 2.83
N HIS A 111 7.19 -17.65 1.54
CA HIS A 111 6.07 -18.39 0.96
C HIS A 111 5.94 -19.80 1.55
N GLU A 112 7.05 -20.55 1.66
CA GLU A 112 7.07 -21.85 2.33
C GLU A 112 6.61 -21.75 3.79
N TYR A 113 7.10 -20.74 4.51
CA TYR A 113 6.68 -20.49 5.90
C TYR A 113 5.18 -20.20 6.00
N ARG A 114 4.63 -19.40 5.10
CA ARG A 114 3.19 -19.13 5.05
C ARG A 114 2.37 -20.40 4.81
N LEU A 115 2.80 -21.23 3.86
CA LEU A 115 2.15 -22.53 3.60
C LEU A 115 2.20 -23.44 4.83
N LEU A 116 3.32 -23.47 5.53
CA LEU A 116 3.47 -24.22 6.78
C LEU A 116 2.52 -23.68 7.86
N ARG A 117 2.43 -22.36 8.04
CA ARG A 117 1.50 -21.74 8.99
C ARG A 117 0.04 -22.03 8.68
N THR A 118 -0.34 -22.20 7.41
CA THR A 118 -1.71 -22.63 7.04
C THR A 118 -2.14 -23.92 7.73
N VAL A 119 -1.21 -24.87 7.94
CA VAL A 119 -1.50 -26.12 8.66
C VAL A 119 -1.37 -25.92 10.17
N LEU A 120 -0.29 -25.30 10.64
CA LEU A 120 -0.02 -25.14 12.06
C LEU A 120 -1.05 -24.25 12.77
N ASP A 121 -1.62 -23.24 12.09
CA ASP A 121 -2.65 -22.34 12.64
C ASP A 121 -4.08 -22.88 12.47
N CYS A 122 -4.26 -24.02 11.79
CA CYS A 122 -5.55 -24.65 11.63
C CYS A 122 -6.04 -25.16 13.00
N PRO A 123 -7.34 -25.00 13.36
CA PRO A 123 -7.90 -25.51 14.61
C PRO A 123 -7.60 -26.98 14.86
N ASP A 124 -7.59 -27.78 13.80
CA ASP A 124 -7.24 -29.18 13.85
C ASP A 124 -5.80 -29.46 14.33
N PHE A 125 -4.93 -28.47 14.28
CA PHE A 125 -3.50 -28.58 14.62
C PHE A 125 -3.11 -27.91 15.94
N LEU A 126 -4.01 -27.24 16.63
CA LEU A 126 -3.69 -26.50 17.86
C LEU A 126 -3.14 -27.38 18.99
N ASP A 127 -3.45 -28.67 18.99
CA ASP A 127 -2.98 -29.69 19.92
C ASP A 127 -1.81 -30.53 19.38
N TYR A 128 -1.12 -30.06 18.32
CA TYR A 128 0.05 -30.75 17.79
C TYR A 128 1.21 -30.66 18.80
N GLU A 129 1.76 -31.81 19.19
CA GLU A 129 2.76 -31.95 20.28
C GLU A 129 4.01 -31.09 20.07
N HIS A 130 4.38 -30.84 18.81
CA HIS A 130 5.62 -30.13 18.46
C HIS A 130 5.36 -28.72 17.91
N GLN A 131 4.24 -28.06 18.29
CA GLN A 131 3.84 -26.74 17.78
C GLN A 131 4.93 -25.68 17.89
N ASP A 132 5.71 -25.71 18.99
CA ASP A 132 6.75 -24.74 19.30
C ASP A 132 8.16 -25.17 18.83
N HIS A 133 8.25 -26.17 17.93
CA HIS A 133 9.56 -26.64 17.48
C HIS A 133 10.30 -25.55 16.69
N PRO A 134 11.63 -25.32 16.95
CA PRO A 134 12.39 -24.23 16.31
C PRO A 134 12.39 -24.20 14.80
N ILE A 135 12.20 -25.34 14.13
CA ILE A 135 12.10 -25.42 12.65
C ILE A 135 10.89 -24.68 12.09
N PHE A 136 9.90 -24.36 12.92
CA PHE A 136 8.70 -23.60 12.61
C PHE A 136 8.84 -22.11 12.89
N SER A 137 10.05 -21.65 13.26
CA SER A 137 10.33 -20.22 13.40
C SER A 137 10.19 -19.51 12.06
N PRO A 138 9.72 -18.25 12.07
CA PRO A 138 9.66 -17.47 10.84
C PRO A 138 11.07 -17.25 10.27
N PRO A 139 11.20 -17.10 8.96
CA PRO A 139 12.45 -16.62 8.38
C PRO A 139 12.88 -15.29 9.01
N PRO A 140 14.19 -15.01 9.09
CA PRO A 140 14.68 -13.76 9.67
C PRO A 140 14.14 -12.56 8.88
N PRO A 141 13.88 -11.42 9.57
CA PRO A 141 13.51 -10.19 8.88
C PRO A 141 14.66 -9.70 7.99
N VAL A 142 14.32 -9.02 6.90
CA VAL A 142 15.31 -8.46 5.96
C VAL A 142 15.74 -7.07 6.42
N GLU A 143 14.80 -6.17 6.63
CA GLU A 143 15.06 -4.85 7.21
C GLU A 143 13.84 -4.41 8.05
N GLN A 144 13.89 -4.78 9.31
CA GLN A 144 12.81 -4.56 10.28
C GLN A 144 12.87 -3.15 10.86
N LEU A 145 11.77 -2.40 10.78
CA LEU A 145 11.65 -1.12 11.45
C LEU A 145 11.60 -1.29 12.98
N PRO A 146 12.17 -0.34 13.74
CA PRO A 146 12.22 -0.43 15.20
C PRO A 146 10.84 -0.19 15.81
N SER A 147 10.46 -1.01 16.79
CA SER A 147 9.27 -0.81 17.62
C SER A 147 9.66 -0.24 18.99
N GLY A 148 8.70 0.29 19.70
CA GLY A 148 8.85 0.93 20.99
C GLY A 148 8.04 2.22 21.05
N PRO A 149 7.64 2.69 22.26
CA PRO A 149 6.91 3.95 22.40
C PRO A 149 7.66 5.17 21.85
N GLU A 150 8.99 5.13 21.86
CA GLU A 150 9.89 6.16 21.31
C GLU A 150 9.85 6.21 19.77
N ASN A 151 9.48 5.11 19.12
CA ASN A 151 9.33 4.99 17.68
C ASN A 151 7.90 5.25 17.20
N ALA A 152 7.01 5.69 18.10
CA ALA A 152 5.64 6.02 17.72
C ALA A 152 5.60 7.27 16.83
N THR A 153 4.95 7.16 15.68
CA THR A 153 4.81 8.25 14.71
C THR A 153 3.83 9.31 15.21
N HIS A 154 4.30 10.55 15.31
CA HIS A 154 3.49 11.70 15.69
C HIS A 154 2.86 12.36 14.46
N GLN A 155 1.59 12.80 14.59
CA GLN A 155 0.84 13.40 13.49
C GLN A 155 0.12 14.68 13.92
N TYR A 156 0.01 15.60 12.96
CA TYR A 156 -0.82 16.80 13.04
C TYR A 156 -1.68 16.93 11.79
N ILE A 157 -2.98 17.00 11.95
CA ILE A 157 -3.89 17.26 10.82
C ILE A 157 -3.92 18.77 10.59
N LEU A 158 -3.72 19.20 9.37
CA LEU A 158 -3.86 20.60 8.98
C LEU A 158 -5.33 21.00 8.85
N ARG A 159 -5.58 22.27 8.75
CA ARG A 159 -6.92 22.79 8.44
C ARG A 159 -7.31 22.34 7.05
N THR A 160 -8.41 21.61 6.93
CA THR A 160 -8.96 21.22 5.64
C THR A 160 -9.29 22.47 4.83
N CYS A 161 -8.84 22.53 3.57
CA CYS A 161 -9.07 23.67 2.69
C CYS A 161 -10.08 23.32 1.59
N GLU A 162 -10.90 24.30 1.21
CA GLU A 162 -11.87 24.19 0.11
C GLU A 162 -11.17 24.49 -1.22
N ILE A 163 -10.18 23.67 -1.55
CA ILE A 163 -9.43 23.71 -2.78
C ILE A 163 -9.43 22.31 -3.36
N GLU A 164 -9.85 22.19 -4.61
CA GLU A 164 -9.86 20.93 -5.33
C GLU A 164 -8.49 20.67 -5.95
N GLU A 165 -7.88 19.53 -5.63
CA GLU A 165 -6.57 19.14 -6.19
C GLU A 165 -6.65 18.51 -7.60
N ALA A 166 -7.81 18.49 -8.26
CA ALA A 166 -8.04 17.74 -9.50
C ALA A 166 -7.24 18.22 -10.71
N SER A 167 -6.48 19.31 -10.59
CA SER A 167 -5.64 19.90 -11.64
C SER A 167 -4.28 20.29 -11.11
N TYR A 168 -3.31 20.55 -12.00
CA TYR A 168 -1.99 21.07 -11.62
C TYR A 168 -2.10 22.42 -10.87
N ASP A 169 -2.94 23.33 -11.33
CA ASP A 169 -3.20 24.62 -10.65
C ASP A 169 -3.84 24.41 -9.27
N GLY A 170 -4.80 23.48 -9.17
CA GLY A 170 -5.39 23.10 -7.90
C GLY A 170 -4.37 22.51 -6.92
N THR A 171 -3.51 21.63 -7.39
CA THR A 171 -2.45 21.03 -6.57
C THR A 171 -1.46 22.08 -6.08
N LEU A 172 -1.03 23.03 -6.93
CA LEU A 172 -0.18 24.14 -6.51
C LEU A 172 -0.85 25.03 -5.44
N LYS A 173 -2.13 25.35 -5.62
CA LYS A 173 -2.89 26.11 -4.62
C LYS A 173 -3.01 25.38 -3.29
N VAL A 174 -3.20 24.06 -3.33
CA VAL A 174 -3.22 23.20 -2.13
C VAL A 174 -1.86 23.24 -1.42
N MET A 175 -0.76 23.07 -2.16
CA MET A 175 0.60 23.14 -1.59
C MET A 175 0.88 24.52 -0.96
N ALA A 176 0.56 25.61 -1.67
CA ALA A 176 0.72 26.97 -1.16
C ALA A 176 -0.09 27.22 0.11
N GLU A 177 -1.34 26.72 0.17
CA GLU A 177 -2.18 26.84 1.36
C GLU A 177 -1.60 26.06 2.55
N PHE A 178 -1.07 24.85 2.34
CA PHE A 178 -0.44 24.09 3.42
C PHE A 178 0.85 24.75 3.91
N PHE A 179 1.65 25.30 3.02
CA PHE A 179 2.86 26.06 3.40
C PHE A 179 2.50 27.33 4.18
N ARG A 180 1.42 28.02 3.78
CA ARG A 180 0.89 29.17 4.54
C ARG A 180 0.46 28.75 5.94
N GLN A 181 -0.23 27.62 6.10
CA GLN A 181 -0.66 27.09 7.41
C GLN A 181 0.54 26.72 8.30
N LEU A 182 1.63 26.27 7.71
CA LEU A 182 2.86 25.88 8.39
C LEU A 182 3.84 27.04 8.61
N ASN A 183 3.50 28.26 8.19
CA ASN A 183 4.36 29.44 8.19
C ASN A 183 5.65 29.24 7.39
N LEU A 184 5.59 28.49 6.29
CA LEU A 184 6.71 28.24 5.37
C LEU A 184 6.69 29.13 4.12
N ASN A 185 5.77 30.09 4.05
CA ASN A 185 5.50 30.97 2.92
C ASN A 185 6.13 32.36 3.05
N THR A 186 7.18 32.51 3.85
CA THR A 186 8.00 33.74 3.87
C THR A 186 9.23 33.52 3.01
N GLU A 187 9.78 34.60 2.41
CA GLU A 187 10.96 34.52 1.56
C GLU A 187 12.14 33.76 2.24
N GLU A 188 12.35 34.03 3.54
CA GLU A 188 13.36 33.32 4.33
C GLU A 188 13.09 31.82 4.44
N GLU A 189 11.84 31.43 4.73
CA GLU A 189 11.44 30.02 4.87
C GLU A 189 11.37 29.29 3.52
N GLU A 190 11.00 29.97 2.44
CA GLU A 190 11.05 29.44 1.08
C GLU A 190 12.49 29.14 0.67
N LYS A 191 13.42 30.08 0.91
CA LYS A 191 14.85 29.89 0.70
C LYS A 191 15.39 28.73 1.55
N ARG A 192 15.03 28.68 2.82
CA ARG A 192 15.42 27.57 3.71
C ARG A 192 14.84 26.23 3.26
N THR A 193 13.60 26.21 2.81
CA THR A 193 12.94 24.99 2.31
C THR A 193 13.64 24.46 1.08
N SER A 194 13.93 25.33 0.12
CA SER A 194 14.58 24.93 -1.14
C SER A 194 16.03 24.45 -1.00
N THR A 195 16.75 24.92 0.04
CA THR A 195 18.19 24.65 0.19
C THR A 195 18.55 23.69 1.33
N GLN A 196 17.67 23.52 2.33
CA GLN A 196 18.00 22.79 3.55
C GLN A 196 16.98 21.72 3.94
N ARG A 197 15.76 21.76 3.39
CA ARG A 197 14.73 20.78 3.70
C ARG A 197 14.60 19.76 2.60
N PHE A 198 14.19 18.60 3.02
CA PHE A 198 13.83 17.48 2.20
C PHE A 198 12.45 17.01 2.64
N ILE A 199 11.43 17.25 1.81
CA ILE A 199 10.03 17.02 2.17
C ILE A 199 9.45 15.88 1.32
N PRO A 200 9.40 14.64 1.85
CA PRO A 200 8.64 13.58 1.21
C PRO A 200 7.15 13.93 1.21
N TRP A 201 6.51 13.69 0.07
CA TRP A 201 5.10 13.97 -0.11
C TRP A 201 4.36 12.71 -0.54
N ILE A 202 3.44 12.24 0.31
CA ILE A 202 2.75 10.97 0.12
C ILE A 202 1.31 11.21 -0.31
N GLY A 203 0.89 10.50 -1.34
CA GLY A 203 -0.48 10.56 -1.84
C GLY A 203 -0.90 9.28 -2.54
N ASP A 204 -2.14 9.26 -3.02
CA ASP A 204 -2.58 8.23 -3.94
C ASP A 204 -1.81 8.35 -5.27
N GLN A 205 -2.02 7.41 -6.18
CA GLN A 205 -1.31 7.38 -7.46
C GLN A 205 -1.54 8.67 -8.28
N LEU A 206 -2.75 9.22 -8.24
CA LEU A 206 -3.11 10.40 -9.03
C LEU A 206 -2.48 11.67 -8.46
N THR A 207 -2.44 11.80 -7.14
CA THR A 207 -1.74 12.88 -6.43
C THR A 207 -0.25 12.89 -6.78
N VAL A 208 0.40 11.73 -6.70
CA VAL A 208 1.84 11.59 -6.99
C VAL A 208 2.15 11.86 -8.46
N GLU A 209 1.31 11.39 -9.39
CA GLU A 209 1.42 11.70 -10.82
C GLU A 209 1.37 13.22 -11.06
N ARG A 210 0.45 13.94 -10.39
CA ARG A 210 0.34 15.40 -10.50
C ARG A 210 1.55 16.13 -9.93
N LEU A 211 2.04 15.70 -8.76
CA LEU A 211 3.24 16.30 -8.15
C LEU A 211 4.47 16.15 -9.06
N ARG A 212 4.69 14.97 -9.66
CA ARG A 212 5.75 14.76 -10.66
C ARG A 212 5.52 15.60 -11.92
N GLY A 213 4.27 15.71 -12.37
CA GLY A 213 3.92 16.55 -13.52
C GLY A 213 4.20 18.04 -13.25
N LEU A 214 3.92 18.52 -12.04
CA LEU A 214 4.25 19.89 -11.62
C LEU A 214 5.75 20.12 -11.60
N TRP A 215 6.52 19.22 -11.00
CA TRP A 215 7.97 19.29 -11.00
C TRP A 215 8.54 19.33 -12.43
N LYS A 216 8.03 18.48 -13.33
CA LYS A 216 8.39 18.50 -14.75
C LYS A 216 8.03 19.82 -15.43
N TYR A 217 6.84 20.36 -15.17
CA TYR A 217 6.33 21.58 -15.80
C TYR A 217 7.12 22.83 -15.36
N ARG A 218 7.59 22.83 -14.10
CA ARG A 218 8.28 23.97 -13.48
C ARG A 218 9.81 23.87 -13.52
N HIS A 219 10.38 22.95 -14.28
CA HIS A 219 11.83 22.72 -14.30
C HIS A 219 12.64 23.94 -14.78
N GLU A 220 12.03 24.83 -15.55
CA GLU A 220 12.65 26.07 -16.05
C GLU A 220 12.45 27.28 -15.13
N ASP A 221 11.78 27.12 -13.99
CA ASP A 221 11.58 28.21 -13.04
C ASP A 221 12.91 28.62 -12.39
N HIS A 222 13.07 29.93 -12.12
CA HIS A 222 14.35 30.54 -11.77
C HIS A 222 15.00 30.02 -10.48
N ASN A 223 14.21 29.54 -9.50
CA ASN A 223 14.76 29.14 -8.21
C ASN A 223 14.28 27.73 -7.82
N SER A 224 15.05 27.06 -6.96
CA SER A 224 14.77 25.68 -6.55
C SER A 224 13.48 25.50 -5.72
N PHE A 225 12.96 26.57 -5.10
CA PHE A 225 11.66 26.52 -4.44
C PHE A 225 10.53 26.41 -5.46
N ASP A 226 10.53 27.25 -6.47
CA ASP A 226 9.54 27.22 -7.54
C ASP A 226 9.65 25.94 -8.38
N ARG A 227 10.86 25.40 -8.59
CA ARG A 227 11.09 24.10 -9.24
C ARG A 227 10.69 22.89 -8.40
N LEU A 228 10.30 23.08 -7.13
CA LEU A 228 9.92 22.01 -6.19
C LEU A 228 11.07 21.01 -5.92
N ASP A 229 12.34 21.45 -5.95
CA ASP A 229 13.50 20.58 -5.82
C ASP A 229 13.64 19.94 -4.42
N TYR A 230 12.97 20.51 -3.41
CA TYR A 230 12.89 19.99 -2.04
C TYR A 230 11.91 18.81 -1.86
N MET A 231 11.11 18.51 -2.88
CA MET A 231 10.00 17.56 -2.78
C MET A 231 10.34 16.23 -3.42
N ILE A 232 10.00 15.13 -2.72
CA ILE A 232 9.99 13.79 -3.30
C ILE A 232 8.58 13.22 -3.22
N PRO A 233 7.89 13.03 -4.37
CA PRO A 233 6.60 12.37 -4.41
C PRO A 233 6.77 10.86 -4.18
N ILE A 234 5.98 10.31 -3.25
CA ILE A 234 5.99 8.87 -2.90
C ILE A 234 4.55 8.37 -2.94
N PHE A 235 4.30 7.30 -3.67
CA PHE A 235 2.97 6.70 -3.70
C PHE A 235 2.64 5.97 -2.38
N GLY A 236 1.35 5.93 -2.06
CA GLY A 236 0.84 5.28 -0.87
C GLY A 236 0.76 3.75 -1.03
N TRP A 237 1.32 3.01 -0.10
CA TRP A 237 1.31 1.55 -0.09
C TRP A 237 -0.09 0.96 0.13
N PHE A 238 -0.99 1.66 0.82
CA PHE A 238 -2.37 1.23 0.99
C PHE A 238 -3.12 1.14 -0.34
N HIS A 239 -3.04 2.21 -1.14
CA HIS A 239 -3.68 2.24 -2.45
C HIS A 239 -3.04 1.23 -3.42
N LEU A 240 -1.73 0.97 -3.31
CA LEU A 240 -1.07 -0.10 -4.08
C LEU A 240 -1.61 -1.48 -3.70
N VAL A 241 -1.75 -1.78 -2.41
CA VAL A 241 -2.35 -3.05 -1.94
C VAL A 241 -3.78 -3.19 -2.43
N MET A 242 -4.59 -2.12 -2.40
CA MET A 242 -5.95 -2.12 -2.98
C MET A 242 -5.93 -2.43 -4.47
N ALA A 243 -5.01 -1.81 -5.22
CA ALA A 243 -4.86 -2.07 -6.66
C ALA A 243 -4.46 -3.53 -6.92
N PHE A 244 -3.60 -4.11 -6.08
CA PHE A 244 -3.22 -5.52 -6.17
C PHE A 244 -4.41 -6.45 -5.91
N ALA A 245 -5.19 -6.22 -4.84
CA ALA A 245 -6.41 -6.98 -4.55
C ALA A 245 -7.41 -6.91 -5.71
N ASN A 246 -7.62 -5.73 -6.29
CA ASN A 246 -8.49 -5.53 -7.45
C ASN A 246 -7.95 -6.22 -8.72
N SER A 247 -6.63 -6.26 -8.92
CA SER A 247 -6.00 -6.99 -10.01
C SER A 247 -6.24 -8.50 -9.88
N LEU A 248 -6.07 -9.07 -8.68
CA LEU A 248 -6.39 -10.47 -8.40
C LEU A 248 -7.88 -10.76 -8.64
N HIS A 249 -8.76 -9.89 -8.13
CA HIS A 249 -10.20 -10.02 -8.34
C HIS A 249 -10.56 -10.03 -9.83
N LYS A 250 -10.05 -9.09 -10.61
CA LYS A 250 -10.29 -9.01 -12.05
C LYS A 250 -9.81 -10.25 -12.79
N GLN A 251 -8.62 -10.76 -12.43
CA GLN A 251 -8.00 -11.90 -13.09
C GLN A 251 -8.70 -13.22 -12.79
N TYR A 252 -9.13 -13.44 -11.53
CA TYR A 252 -9.64 -14.72 -11.04
C TYR A 252 -11.12 -14.72 -10.68
N LEU A 253 -11.88 -13.68 -11.06
CA LEU A 253 -13.31 -13.63 -10.73
C LEU A 253 -14.02 -14.87 -11.28
N GLY A 254 -13.89 -15.16 -12.55
CA GLY A 254 -14.54 -16.29 -13.19
C GLY A 254 -16.08 -16.24 -13.16
N THR A 255 -16.71 -17.40 -13.27
CA THR A 255 -18.17 -17.60 -13.22
C THR A 255 -18.59 -18.39 -11.98
N SER A 256 -19.89 -18.43 -11.70
CA SER A 256 -20.45 -19.23 -10.58
C SER A 256 -20.16 -20.74 -10.72
N ALA A 257 -19.98 -21.22 -11.95
CA ALA A 257 -19.70 -22.65 -12.23
C ALA A 257 -18.19 -22.97 -12.19
N GLY A 258 -17.32 -21.95 -12.23
CA GLY A 258 -15.87 -22.12 -12.23
C GLY A 258 -15.31 -22.41 -10.85
N ILE A 259 -15.30 -23.69 -10.46
CA ILE A 259 -14.78 -24.12 -9.14
C ILE A 259 -13.30 -23.74 -9.04
N GLY A 260 -12.93 -23.12 -7.92
CA GLY A 260 -11.59 -22.54 -7.71
C GLY A 260 -11.50 -21.06 -8.07
N GLY A 261 -12.48 -20.50 -8.84
CA GLY A 261 -12.57 -19.07 -9.09
C GLY A 261 -13.21 -18.29 -7.94
N MET A 262 -12.94 -16.98 -7.86
CA MET A 262 -13.45 -16.14 -6.77
C MET A 262 -14.97 -16.00 -6.79
N ARG A 263 -15.62 -15.94 -7.98
CA ARG A 263 -17.06 -15.86 -8.11
C ARG A 263 -17.77 -17.07 -7.50
N HIS A 264 -17.26 -18.27 -7.78
CA HIS A 264 -17.76 -19.50 -7.18
C HIS A 264 -17.65 -19.44 -5.65
N ALA A 265 -16.51 -19.00 -5.12
CA ALA A 265 -16.32 -18.82 -3.69
C ALA A 265 -17.30 -17.78 -3.10
N PHE A 266 -17.47 -16.62 -3.72
CA PHE A 266 -18.39 -15.58 -3.24
C PHE A 266 -19.85 -16.05 -3.20
N ASP A 267 -20.27 -16.80 -4.20
CA ASP A 267 -21.63 -17.36 -4.24
C ASP A 267 -21.84 -18.37 -3.11
N ASN A 268 -20.89 -19.28 -2.86
CA ASN A 268 -20.95 -20.26 -1.78
C ASN A 268 -20.88 -19.63 -0.38
N LEU A 269 -20.03 -18.63 -0.21
CA LEU A 269 -19.87 -17.87 1.04
C LEU A 269 -20.94 -16.78 1.21
N LYS A 270 -21.89 -16.66 0.27
CA LYS A 270 -22.95 -15.63 0.22
C LYS A 270 -22.44 -14.19 0.25
N ARG A 271 -21.22 -13.96 -0.22
CA ARG A 271 -20.57 -12.63 -0.30
C ARG A 271 -20.91 -11.92 -1.62
N LYS A 272 -22.22 -11.80 -1.93
CA LYS A 272 -22.73 -11.27 -3.22
C LYS A 272 -22.23 -9.86 -3.57
N GLY A 273 -21.98 -9.01 -2.57
CA GLY A 273 -21.45 -7.66 -2.78
C GLY A 273 -20.06 -7.63 -3.43
N LEU A 274 -19.29 -8.75 -3.38
CA LEU A 274 -17.94 -8.84 -3.94
C LEU A 274 -17.90 -9.21 -5.44
N ILE A 275 -19.04 -9.46 -6.05
CA ILE A 275 -19.12 -9.86 -7.47
C ILE A 275 -18.92 -8.67 -8.41
N SER A 276 -19.30 -7.47 -8.00
CA SER A 276 -19.22 -6.26 -8.82
C SER A 276 -17.83 -5.62 -8.76
N GLN A 277 -17.26 -5.28 -9.93
CA GLN A 277 -15.98 -4.58 -10.02
C GLN A 277 -16.06 -3.08 -9.69
N SER A 278 -17.24 -2.50 -9.56
CA SER A 278 -17.41 -1.07 -9.24
C SER A 278 -17.20 -0.78 -7.75
N ILE A 279 -16.09 -1.25 -7.23
CA ILE A 279 -15.84 -1.28 -5.80
C ILE A 279 -15.10 0.00 -5.42
N LYS A 280 -15.83 0.94 -4.83
CA LYS A 280 -15.29 2.17 -4.23
C LYS A 280 -15.48 2.15 -2.72
N GLY A 281 -14.48 2.61 -1.99
CA GLY A 281 -14.58 2.83 -0.54
C GLY A 281 -14.29 1.60 0.33
N PRO A 282 -14.98 1.41 1.47
CA PRO A 282 -14.65 0.43 2.53
C PRO A 282 -14.70 -1.04 2.10
N PHE A 283 -14.98 -1.29 0.85
CA PHE A 283 -15.10 -2.60 0.23
C PHE A 283 -13.80 -3.39 0.21
N TRP A 284 -12.64 -2.74 0.18
CA TRP A 284 -11.36 -3.42 0.12
C TRP A 284 -11.14 -4.37 1.33
N HIS A 285 -11.62 -4.03 2.52
CA HIS A 285 -11.52 -4.90 3.70
C HIS A 285 -12.23 -6.24 3.49
N HIS A 286 -13.41 -6.21 2.90
CA HIS A 286 -14.18 -7.42 2.62
C HIS A 286 -13.53 -8.25 1.51
N LEU A 287 -12.91 -7.61 0.53
CA LEU A 287 -12.18 -8.29 -0.53
C LEU A 287 -10.88 -8.90 0.01
N ASP A 288 -10.09 -8.14 0.79
CA ASP A 288 -8.88 -8.63 1.47
C ASP A 288 -9.16 -9.86 2.33
N GLU A 289 -10.23 -9.82 3.13
CA GLU A 289 -10.69 -10.94 3.94
C GLU A 289 -11.06 -12.15 3.08
N ALA A 290 -11.84 -11.94 2.02
CA ALA A 290 -12.25 -13.03 1.14
C ALA A 290 -11.05 -13.64 0.40
N ILE A 291 -10.09 -12.84 -0.08
CA ILE A 291 -8.85 -13.34 -0.70
C ILE A 291 -8.11 -14.26 0.29
N LYS A 292 -7.98 -13.86 1.56
CA LYS A 292 -7.32 -14.68 2.59
C LYS A 292 -8.02 -16.02 2.81
N HIS A 293 -9.36 -16.02 2.96
CA HIS A 293 -10.13 -17.26 3.18
C HIS A 293 -10.04 -18.20 1.97
N ILE A 294 -10.18 -17.64 0.74
CA ILE A 294 -10.06 -18.41 -0.50
C ILE A 294 -8.67 -19.02 -0.63
N SER A 295 -7.63 -18.22 -0.37
CA SER A 295 -6.24 -18.69 -0.48
C SER A 295 -5.93 -19.78 0.53
N GLU A 296 -6.37 -19.64 1.77
CA GLU A 296 -6.19 -20.64 2.80
C GLU A 296 -6.88 -21.96 2.42
N ALA A 297 -8.08 -21.91 1.83
CA ALA A 297 -8.77 -23.10 1.34
C ALA A 297 -8.01 -23.77 0.17
N HIS A 298 -7.42 -22.98 -0.73
CA HIS A 298 -6.57 -23.51 -1.80
C HIS A 298 -5.30 -24.16 -1.24
N PHE A 299 -4.65 -23.52 -0.28
CA PHE A 299 -3.44 -24.06 0.35
C PHE A 299 -3.74 -25.36 1.11
N GLN A 300 -4.83 -25.44 1.88
CA GLN A 300 -5.23 -26.67 2.56
C GLN A 300 -5.49 -27.81 1.59
N ALA A 301 -6.17 -27.55 0.48
CA ALA A 301 -6.42 -28.56 -0.55
C ALA A 301 -5.11 -29.04 -1.21
N ALA A 302 -4.17 -28.12 -1.47
CA ALA A 302 -2.84 -28.46 -1.98
C ALA A 302 -2.03 -29.33 -0.99
N TRP A 303 -2.09 -29.02 0.31
CA TRP A 303 -1.44 -29.83 1.35
C TRP A 303 -1.98 -31.24 1.41
N ILE A 304 -3.31 -31.41 1.40
CA ILE A 304 -3.96 -32.71 1.46
C ILE A 304 -3.58 -33.58 0.26
N GLU A 305 -3.57 -32.99 -0.93
CA GLU A 305 -3.15 -33.70 -2.16
C GLU A 305 -1.67 -34.07 -2.12
N THR A 306 -0.79 -33.12 -1.80
CA THR A 306 0.68 -33.38 -1.75
C THR A 306 1.05 -34.45 -0.74
N ALA A 307 0.39 -34.44 0.42
CA ALA A 307 0.65 -35.43 1.48
C ALA A 307 -0.07 -36.76 1.27
N ASN A 308 -0.96 -36.83 0.28
CA ASN A 308 -1.81 -37.99 0.00
C ASN A 308 -2.57 -38.46 1.26
N VAL A 309 -3.24 -37.52 1.94
CA VAL A 309 -4.04 -37.78 3.16
C VAL A 309 -5.50 -37.39 2.92
N LYS A 310 -6.40 -37.85 3.80
CA LYS A 310 -7.83 -37.54 3.71
C LYS A 310 -8.20 -36.23 4.42
N SER A 311 -7.39 -35.81 5.39
CA SER A 311 -7.59 -34.59 6.17
C SER A 311 -6.27 -34.09 6.74
N LEU A 312 -6.22 -32.80 7.07
CA LEU A 312 -5.05 -32.21 7.72
C LEU A 312 -4.73 -32.86 9.08
N THR A 313 -5.73 -33.34 9.78
CA THR A 313 -5.56 -34.02 11.08
C THR A 313 -4.61 -35.23 11.01
N GLU A 314 -4.54 -35.92 9.88
CA GLU A 314 -3.63 -37.06 9.69
C GLU A 314 -2.15 -36.60 9.69
N LEU A 315 -1.87 -35.35 9.33
CA LEU A 315 -0.53 -34.80 9.31
C LEU A 315 0.07 -34.63 10.73
N LYS A 316 -0.73 -34.65 11.80
CA LYS A 316 -0.23 -34.62 13.19
C LYS A 316 0.71 -35.77 13.54
N ARG A 317 0.65 -36.84 12.77
CA ARG A 317 1.54 -38.01 12.96
C ARG A 317 2.95 -37.79 12.40
N LYS A 318 3.14 -36.71 11.64
CA LYS A 318 4.42 -36.39 11.02
C LYS A 318 5.30 -35.56 11.96
N SER A 319 6.59 -35.78 11.86
CA SER A 319 7.59 -35.00 12.59
C SER A 319 7.67 -33.54 12.04
N PRO A 320 8.20 -32.60 12.83
CA PRO A 320 8.44 -31.23 12.37
C PRO A 320 9.24 -31.14 11.06
N PHE A 321 10.25 -31.99 10.90
CA PHE A 321 11.07 -32.05 9.68
C PHE A 321 10.27 -32.49 8.46
N GLU A 322 9.43 -33.53 8.60
CA GLU A 322 8.55 -33.97 7.52
C GLU A 322 7.53 -32.90 7.13
N LEU A 323 6.98 -32.16 8.09
CA LEU A 323 6.06 -31.06 7.81
C LEU A 323 6.77 -29.92 7.06
N LYS A 324 7.99 -29.58 7.45
CA LYS A 324 8.79 -28.57 6.73
C LYS A 324 9.11 -29.03 5.30
N GLU A 325 9.53 -30.27 5.12
CA GLU A 325 9.79 -30.84 3.78
C GLU A 325 8.52 -30.89 2.92
N LEU A 326 7.37 -31.20 3.51
CA LEU A 326 6.09 -31.18 2.82
C LEU A 326 5.70 -29.74 2.41
N SER A 327 5.93 -28.73 3.25
CA SER A 327 5.64 -27.34 2.87
C SER A 327 6.43 -26.92 1.63
N GLN A 328 7.68 -27.35 1.53
CA GLN A 328 8.52 -27.15 0.36
C GLN A 328 8.00 -27.87 -0.88
N LYS A 329 7.52 -29.08 -0.72
CA LYS A 329 6.89 -29.83 -1.84
C LYS A 329 5.58 -29.13 -2.29
N VAL A 330 4.74 -28.68 -1.35
CA VAL A 330 3.53 -27.92 -1.68
C VAL A 330 3.87 -26.67 -2.47
N TYR A 331 4.89 -25.89 -2.03
CA TYR A 331 5.33 -24.73 -2.74
C TYR A 331 5.77 -25.06 -4.17
N ARG A 332 6.72 -25.97 -4.32
CA ARG A 332 7.29 -26.33 -5.64
C ARG A 332 6.25 -26.87 -6.61
N HIS A 333 5.29 -27.68 -6.15
CA HIS A 333 4.33 -28.33 -7.04
C HIS A 333 3.07 -27.49 -7.31
N HIS A 334 2.66 -26.65 -6.34
CA HIS A 334 1.35 -26.01 -6.41
C HIS A 334 1.38 -24.48 -6.27
N CYS A 335 2.57 -23.88 -6.13
CA CYS A 335 2.69 -22.44 -5.90
C CYS A 335 3.80 -21.76 -6.71
N SER A 336 4.73 -22.53 -7.28
CA SER A 336 5.89 -21.97 -7.97
C SER A 336 5.62 -21.67 -9.45
N ARG A 337 6.39 -20.75 -10.01
CA ARG A 337 6.35 -20.45 -11.46
C ARG A 337 6.92 -21.60 -12.30
N GLU A 338 7.88 -22.34 -11.74
CA GLU A 338 8.48 -23.52 -12.35
C GLU A 338 7.43 -24.61 -12.60
N ALA A 339 6.49 -24.81 -11.67
CA ALA A 339 5.40 -25.77 -11.85
C ALA A 339 4.51 -25.39 -13.04
N ILE A 340 4.24 -24.09 -13.25
CA ILE A 340 3.51 -23.61 -14.44
C ILE A 340 4.29 -23.92 -15.71
N THR A 341 5.59 -23.60 -15.73
CA THR A 341 6.48 -23.85 -16.87
C THR A 341 6.56 -25.35 -17.21
N LEU A 342 6.61 -26.21 -16.20
CA LEU A 342 6.60 -27.66 -16.40
C LEU A 342 5.30 -28.16 -17.05
N ILE A 343 4.15 -27.59 -16.70
CA ILE A 343 2.88 -27.93 -17.37
C ILE A 343 2.89 -27.42 -18.81
N GLU A 344 3.36 -26.20 -19.05
CA GLU A 344 3.42 -25.58 -20.37
C GLU A 344 4.39 -26.28 -21.33
N SER A 345 5.42 -26.94 -20.81
CA SER A 345 6.37 -27.73 -21.60
C SER A 345 5.78 -29.04 -22.14
N LYS A 346 4.64 -29.49 -21.59
CA LYS A 346 3.93 -30.69 -22.08
C LYS A 346 3.18 -30.38 -23.37
N PRO A 347 2.95 -31.38 -24.25
CA PRO A 347 2.07 -31.22 -25.40
C PRO A 347 0.70 -30.66 -24.96
N PRO A 348 0.09 -29.73 -25.74
CA PRO A 348 -1.15 -29.03 -25.35
C PRO A 348 -2.30 -29.97 -24.95
N GLU A 349 -2.39 -31.14 -25.60
CA GLU A 349 -3.39 -32.18 -25.33
C GLU A 349 -3.18 -32.90 -23.99
N LEU A 350 -2.00 -32.80 -23.38
CA LEU A 350 -1.66 -33.39 -22.09
C LEU A 350 -1.64 -32.35 -20.96
N GLN A 351 -1.75 -31.07 -21.28
CA GLN A 351 -1.76 -30.01 -20.26
C GLN A 351 -3.06 -30.00 -19.46
N ASP A 352 -2.95 -29.99 -18.12
CA ASP A 352 -4.09 -29.79 -17.24
C ASP A 352 -4.26 -28.27 -16.98
N GLN A 353 -5.21 -27.66 -17.69
CA GLN A 353 -5.46 -26.22 -17.57
C GLN A 353 -6.12 -25.82 -16.25
N VAL A 354 -6.88 -26.71 -15.63
CA VAL A 354 -7.52 -26.43 -14.33
C VAL A 354 -6.48 -26.42 -13.22
N TRP A 355 -5.64 -27.43 -13.15
CA TRP A 355 -4.55 -27.47 -12.18
C TRP A 355 -3.55 -26.34 -12.38
N LYS A 356 -3.16 -26.05 -13.62
CA LYS A 356 -2.33 -24.90 -13.97
C LYS A 356 -2.91 -23.59 -13.41
N GLN A 357 -4.22 -23.35 -13.58
CA GLN A 357 -4.87 -22.15 -13.08
C GLN A 357 -4.88 -22.07 -11.54
N CYS A 358 -5.01 -23.19 -10.84
CA CYS A 358 -4.89 -23.24 -9.38
C CYS A 358 -3.47 -22.90 -8.92
N ILE A 359 -2.44 -23.38 -9.64
CA ILE A 359 -1.03 -23.01 -9.37
C ILE A 359 -0.82 -21.51 -9.63
N MET A 360 -1.35 -20.98 -10.73
CA MET A 360 -1.30 -19.53 -11.04
C MET A 360 -1.93 -18.70 -9.92
N TRP A 361 -3.12 -19.11 -9.41
CA TRP A 361 -3.75 -18.43 -8.28
C TRP A 361 -2.82 -18.41 -7.06
N ASN A 362 -2.27 -19.55 -6.67
CA ASN A 362 -1.39 -19.66 -5.50
C ASN A 362 -0.12 -18.80 -5.68
N SER A 363 0.52 -18.87 -6.86
CA SER A 363 1.71 -18.11 -7.21
C SER A 363 1.46 -16.59 -7.19
N ASP A 364 0.28 -16.15 -7.64
CA ASP A 364 -0.08 -14.74 -7.72
C ASP A 364 -0.58 -14.16 -6.39
N VAL A 365 -1.18 -14.97 -5.53
CA VAL A 365 -1.72 -14.50 -4.24
C VAL A 365 -0.67 -14.48 -3.13
N LEU A 366 0.34 -15.35 -3.19
CA LEU A 366 1.41 -15.38 -2.17
C LEU A 366 2.14 -14.05 -2.02
N PRO A 367 2.59 -13.37 -3.10
CA PRO A 367 3.19 -12.04 -2.99
C PRO A 367 2.23 -10.97 -2.41
N TYR A 368 0.92 -11.08 -2.66
CA TYR A 368 -0.08 -10.21 -2.04
C TYR A 368 -0.13 -10.39 -0.52
N LEU A 369 -0.19 -11.63 -0.08
CA LEU A 369 -0.21 -11.96 1.34
C LEU A 369 1.11 -11.58 2.02
N GLU A 370 2.23 -11.79 1.32
CA GLU A 370 3.58 -11.41 1.76
C GLU A 370 3.70 -9.90 1.97
N LEU A 371 3.28 -9.09 0.98
CA LEU A 371 3.27 -7.64 1.08
C LEU A 371 2.42 -7.16 2.27
N ARG A 372 1.26 -7.77 2.49
CA ARG A 372 0.37 -7.46 3.62
C ARG A 372 1.04 -7.71 4.96
N ASP A 373 1.75 -8.83 5.08
CA ASP A 373 2.47 -9.17 6.31
C ASP A 373 3.69 -8.28 6.51
N ALA A 374 4.50 -8.07 5.49
CA ALA A 374 5.66 -7.19 5.54
C ALA A 374 5.28 -5.77 5.99
N ILE A 375 4.19 -5.22 5.46
CA ILE A 375 3.64 -3.94 5.93
C ILE A 375 3.27 -4.01 7.41
N LYS A 376 2.50 -5.01 7.83
CA LYS A 376 2.01 -5.12 9.21
C LYS A 376 3.13 -5.23 10.23
N ILE A 377 4.17 -6.01 9.93
CA ILE A 377 5.30 -6.18 10.83
C ILE A 377 6.34 -5.06 10.70
N GLY A 378 6.30 -4.27 9.63
CA GLY A 378 7.26 -3.19 9.37
C GLY A 378 8.58 -3.68 8.78
N ASP A 379 8.58 -4.74 7.98
CA ASP A 379 9.78 -5.23 7.29
C ASP A 379 9.88 -4.61 5.89
N VAL A 380 10.54 -3.46 5.82
CA VAL A 380 10.67 -2.71 4.56
C VAL A 380 11.62 -3.39 3.56
N GLY A 381 12.53 -4.23 4.02
CA GLY A 381 13.38 -5.02 3.15
C GLY A 381 12.57 -6.06 2.35
N ARG A 382 11.62 -6.76 3.01
CA ARG A 382 10.69 -7.66 2.32
C ARG A 382 9.80 -6.92 1.31
N ILE A 383 9.39 -5.69 1.61
CA ILE A 383 8.64 -4.85 0.66
C ILE A 383 9.51 -4.54 -0.56
N GLU A 384 10.78 -4.19 -0.36
CA GLU A 384 11.73 -3.93 -1.45
C GLU A 384 11.97 -5.16 -2.32
N ASP A 385 12.12 -6.35 -1.72
CA ASP A 385 12.28 -7.61 -2.43
C ASP A 385 11.11 -7.91 -3.38
N LEU A 386 9.89 -7.49 -3.02
CA LEU A 386 8.69 -7.70 -3.83
C LEU A 386 8.54 -6.72 -5.01
N LEU A 387 9.32 -5.63 -5.10
CA LEU A 387 9.14 -4.62 -6.14
C LEU A 387 9.17 -5.18 -7.58
N PRO A 388 10.07 -6.11 -7.95
CA PRO A 388 10.06 -6.72 -9.28
C PRO A 388 8.76 -7.48 -9.57
N VAL A 389 8.30 -8.29 -8.61
CA VAL A 389 7.05 -9.06 -8.74
C VAL A 389 5.85 -8.13 -8.95
N LEU A 390 5.78 -7.03 -8.18
CA LEU A 390 4.74 -6.02 -8.30
C LEU A 390 4.80 -5.30 -9.65
N LEU A 391 6.00 -4.99 -10.15
CA LEU A 391 6.19 -4.37 -11.45
C LEU A 391 5.63 -5.23 -12.58
N PHE A 392 6.02 -6.51 -12.64
CA PHE A 392 5.51 -7.45 -13.64
C PHE A 392 3.99 -7.58 -13.57
N ARG A 393 3.46 -7.73 -12.37
CA ARG A 393 2.03 -7.86 -12.17
C ARG A 393 1.26 -6.64 -12.66
N PHE A 394 1.67 -5.43 -12.32
CA PHE A 394 0.96 -4.23 -12.72
C PHE A 394 1.15 -3.88 -14.20
N ALA A 395 2.30 -4.20 -14.78
CA ALA A 395 2.56 -4.05 -16.21
C ALA A 395 1.68 -4.98 -17.07
N GLY A 396 1.37 -6.19 -16.57
CA GLY A 396 0.54 -7.17 -17.28
C GLY A 396 -0.95 -7.13 -16.91
N GLY A 397 -1.27 -6.65 -15.71
CA GLY A 397 -2.60 -6.75 -15.10
C GLY A 397 -3.57 -5.61 -15.41
N GLY A 398 -3.23 -4.71 -16.34
CA GLY A 398 -4.08 -3.57 -16.70
C GLY A 398 -4.10 -2.44 -15.66
N ASN A 399 -3.04 -2.33 -14.85
CA ASN A 399 -2.81 -1.24 -13.90
C ASN A 399 -1.53 -0.45 -14.26
N PRO A 400 -1.41 0.12 -15.48
CA PRO A 400 -0.17 0.72 -15.96
C PRO A 400 0.31 1.89 -15.09
N LYS A 401 -0.60 2.60 -14.45
CA LYS A 401 -0.24 3.70 -13.55
C LYS A 401 0.58 3.22 -12.35
N TYR A 402 0.23 2.09 -11.74
CA TYR A 402 1.03 1.52 -10.63
C TYR A 402 2.35 0.91 -11.13
N ALA A 403 2.40 0.38 -12.35
CA ALA A 403 3.67 -0.01 -12.95
C ALA A 403 4.63 1.19 -13.07
N ILE A 404 4.12 2.36 -13.49
CA ILE A 404 4.90 3.61 -13.55
C ILE A 404 5.39 4.02 -12.16
N GLU A 405 4.54 3.94 -11.13
CA GLU A 405 4.94 4.29 -9.76
C GLU A 405 6.10 3.39 -9.26
N ILE A 406 6.05 2.10 -9.57
CA ILE A 406 7.13 1.17 -9.20
C ILE A 406 8.40 1.44 -10.03
N LEU A 407 8.27 1.78 -11.32
CA LEU A 407 9.40 2.18 -12.14
C LEU A 407 10.09 3.43 -11.56
N GLU A 408 9.32 4.45 -11.16
CA GLU A 408 9.84 5.66 -10.52
C GLU A 408 10.57 5.34 -9.20
N LEU A 409 9.97 4.47 -8.38
CA LEU A 409 10.59 4.03 -7.12
C LEU A 409 11.87 3.26 -7.35
N LEU A 410 11.88 2.29 -8.27
CA LEU A 410 13.07 1.52 -8.63
C LEU A 410 14.17 2.41 -9.21
N GLN A 411 13.83 3.39 -10.05
CA GLN A 411 14.79 4.35 -10.58
C GLN A 411 15.44 5.17 -9.45
N GLY A 412 14.63 5.65 -8.51
CA GLY A 412 15.14 6.33 -7.32
C GLY A 412 16.10 5.45 -6.52
N LEU A 413 15.64 4.25 -6.12
CA LEU A 413 16.41 3.32 -5.30
C LEU A 413 17.68 2.80 -6.00
N ARG A 414 17.66 2.62 -7.32
CA ARG A 414 18.77 1.98 -8.05
C ARG A 414 19.75 2.96 -8.68
N LYS A 415 19.31 4.19 -9.02
CA LYS A 415 20.10 5.11 -9.85
C LYS A 415 20.15 6.53 -9.33
N GLU A 416 19.06 7.11 -8.81
CA GLU A 416 18.94 8.55 -8.62
C GLU A 416 19.05 9.03 -7.16
N TRP A 417 18.95 8.13 -6.19
CA TRP A 417 19.03 8.53 -4.77
C TRP A 417 20.37 8.14 -4.15
N PRO A 418 21.03 9.05 -3.43
CA PRO A 418 22.15 8.72 -2.55
C PRO A 418 21.74 7.71 -1.48
N GLU A 419 22.69 6.99 -0.91
CA GLU A 419 22.41 5.88 0.01
C GLU A 419 21.68 6.30 1.28
N ASP A 420 22.03 7.47 1.84
CA ASP A 420 21.36 8.07 3.00
C ASP A 420 19.90 8.44 2.69
N VAL A 421 19.63 8.98 1.49
CA VAL A 421 18.27 9.30 1.03
C VAL A 421 17.47 8.02 0.79
N LYS A 422 18.06 6.98 0.18
CA LYS A 422 17.39 5.67 0.01
C LYS A 422 16.95 5.12 1.36
N LYS A 423 17.88 5.08 2.31
CA LYS A 423 17.60 4.61 3.67
C LYS A 423 16.49 5.46 4.32
N TYR A 424 16.60 6.79 4.24
CA TYR A 424 15.61 7.71 4.78
C TYR A 424 14.22 7.45 4.21
N ILE A 425 14.08 7.37 2.89
CA ILE A 425 12.80 7.12 2.23
C ILE A 425 12.23 5.76 2.63
N LYS A 426 13.03 4.70 2.58
CA LYS A 426 12.60 3.34 2.87
C LYS A 426 12.16 3.16 4.32
N THR A 427 12.97 3.64 5.26
CA THR A 427 12.73 3.37 6.69
C THR A 427 11.78 4.36 7.37
N LEU A 428 11.59 5.56 6.81
CA LEU A 428 10.81 6.63 7.46
C LEU A 428 9.59 7.08 6.67
N CYS A 429 9.52 6.79 5.35
CA CYS A 429 8.47 7.36 4.51
C CYS A 429 7.51 6.31 3.92
N TRP A 430 7.75 5.02 4.11
CA TRP A 430 6.85 3.99 3.61
C TRP A 430 5.75 3.63 4.61
N LEU A 431 6.13 3.46 5.88
CA LEU A 431 5.25 2.97 6.93
C LEU A 431 5.32 3.83 8.19
N MET A 432 4.23 3.89 8.90
CA MET A 432 4.13 4.54 10.21
C MET A 432 3.68 3.55 11.27
N ASN A 433 3.95 3.87 12.53
CA ASN A 433 3.45 3.14 13.69
C ASN A 433 2.96 4.12 14.77
N ARG A 434 1.64 4.30 14.87
CA ARG A 434 1.04 5.27 15.82
C ARG A 434 1.18 4.88 17.28
N THR A 435 1.42 3.62 17.57
CA THR A 435 1.42 3.09 18.94
C THR A 435 2.80 2.72 19.42
N GLY A 436 3.74 2.51 18.51
CA GLY A 436 5.04 1.92 18.78
C GLY A 436 4.99 0.40 19.07
N ASN A 437 3.81 -0.21 19.09
CA ASN A 437 3.70 -1.65 19.33
C ASN A 437 4.25 -2.47 18.15
N PRO A 438 4.89 -3.62 18.40
CA PRO A 438 5.28 -4.55 17.35
C PRO A 438 4.07 -4.98 16.52
N ASN A 439 4.29 -5.27 15.23
CA ASN A 439 3.26 -5.73 14.29
C ASN A 439 2.07 -4.76 14.10
N ASN A 440 2.30 -3.47 14.32
CA ASN A 440 1.27 -2.44 14.24
C ASN A 440 1.64 -1.30 13.26
N TYR A 441 2.39 -1.67 12.22
CA TYR A 441 2.73 -0.76 11.15
C TYR A 441 1.61 -0.61 10.14
N LEU A 442 1.48 0.59 9.59
CA LEU A 442 0.46 0.97 8.61
C LEU A 442 1.09 1.88 7.54
N PRO A 443 0.62 1.84 6.29
CA PRO A 443 0.97 2.85 5.30
C PRO A 443 0.49 4.25 5.70
N PHE A 444 1.24 5.28 5.34
CA PHE A 444 0.88 6.67 5.64
C PHE A 444 -0.42 7.12 4.98
N ASP A 445 -0.67 6.70 3.75
CA ASP A 445 -1.90 7.00 3.02
C ASP A 445 -3.14 6.37 3.68
N LEU A 446 -3.04 5.18 4.27
CA LEU A 446 -4.11 4.62 5.10
C LEU A 446 -4.37 5.50 6.32
N GLY A 447 -3.30 6.03 6.94
CA GLY A 447 -3.42 6.97 8.04
C GLY A 447 -4.13 8.27 7.65
N GLN A 448 -3.88 8.75 6.45
CA GLN A 448 -4.57 9.92 5.87
C GLN A 448 -6.05 9.62 5.63
N GLU A 449 -6.39 8.47 5.07
CA GLU A 449 -7.78 8.04 4.87
C GLU A 449 -8.56 7.91 6.19
N GLU A 450 -7.93 7.36 7.24
CA GLU A 450 -8.55 7.31 8.57
C GLU A 450 -8.79 8.71 9.16
N ASN A 451 -7.87 9.65 8.95
CA ASN A 451 -8.04 11.04 9.36
C ASN A 451 -9.20 11.71 8.62
N ILE A 452 -9.34 11.46 7.31
CA ILE A 452 -10.45 11.93 6.49
C ILE A 452 -11.78 11.30 6.95
N ALA A 453 -11.78 10.01 7.29
CA ALA A 453 -12.96 9.35 7.83
C ALA A 453 -13.45 10.03 9.12
N ASP A 454 -12.53 10.39 10.02
CA ASP A 454 -12.86 11.13 11.24
C ASP A 454 -13.38 12.55 10.97
N ILE A 455 -12.79 13.27 9.99
CA ILE A 455 -13.30 14.57 9.53
C ILE A 455 -14.75 14.40 9.08
N LYS A 456 -15.04 13.41 8.23
CA LYS A 456 -16.38 13.12 7.71
C LYS A 456 -17.37 12.73 8.82
N VAL A 457 -16.93 11.97 9.83
CA VAL A 457 -17.79 11.60 10.99
C VAL A 457 -18.15 12.82 11.82
N ASN A 458 -17.17 13.68 12.14
CA ASN A 458 -17.41 14.91 12.89
C ASN A 458 -18.34 15.87 12.14
N TYR A 459 -18.19 15.97 10.82
CA TYR A 459 -19.07 16.75 9.98
C TYR A 459 -20.53 16.22 10.00
N ARG A 460 -20.71 14.91 9.77
CA ARG A 460 -22.04 14.27 9.75
C ARG A 460 -22.80 14.42 11.08
N SER A 461 -22.07 14.48 12.19
CA SER A 461 -22.66 14.65 13.52
C SER A 461 -23.39 15.99 13.70
N LEU A 462 -23.12 16.99 12.85
CA LEU A 462 -23.73 18.31 12.89
C LEU A 462 -25.04 18.38 12.11
N GLY A 463 -25.37 17.37 11.31
CA GLY A 463 -26.55 17.38 10.45
C GLY A 463 -26.60 18.61 9.52
N PRO A 464 -27.73 19.29 9.39
CA PRO A 464 -27.88 20.46 8.51
C PRO A 464 -27.02 21.67 8.87
N GLY A 465 -26.42 21.71 10.07
CA GLY A 465 -25.55 22.80 10.53
C GLY A 465 -24.09 22.63 10.17
N GLY A 466 -23.73 21.58 9.42
CA GLY A 466 -22.36 21.36 8.97
C GLY A 466 -21.94 22.40 7.90
N THR A 467 -20.84 23.09 8.15
CA THR A 467 -20.27 24.07 7.20
C THR A 467 -18.79 23.74 6.94
N MET A 468 -18.26 24.21 5.82
CA MET A 468 -16.84 24.10 5.51
C MET A 468 -15.98 24.83 6.55
N GLU A 469 -16.43 26.01 7.01
CA GLU A 469 -15.77 26.76 8.08
C GLU A 469 -15.60 25.92 9.36
N TYR A 470 -16.63 25.16 9.73
CA TYR A 470 -16.53 24.26 10.87
C TYR A 470 -15.52 23.14 10.65
N ILE A 471 -15.46 22.53 9.46
CA ILE A 471 -14.50 21.48 9.12
C ILE A 471 -13.07 22.02 9.20
N THR A 472 -12.83 23.15 8.54
CA THR A 472 -11.53 23.85 8.58
C THR A 472 -11.09 24.11 10.02
N LYS A 473 -12.02 24.54 10.86
CA LYS A 473 -11.76 24.84 12.27
C LYS A 473 -11.49 23.60 13.12
N ILE A 474 -12.17 22.47 12.87
CA ILE A 474 -12.08 21.30 13.75
C ILE A 474 -10.97 20.33 13.35
N SER A 475 -10.58 20.27 12.09
CA SER A 475 -9.64 19.26 11.59
C SER A 475 -8.37 19.13 12.43
N PRO A 476 -7.66 20.21 12.82
CA PRO A 476 -6.47 20.08 13.67
C PRO A 476 -6.74 19.56 15.09
N ALA A 477 -7.97 19.69 15.59
CA ALA A 477 -8.36 19.21 16.93
C ALA A 477 -8.65 17.70 16.96
N ILE A 478 -8.90 17.06 15.84
CA ILE A 478 -9.35 15.66 15.74
C ILE A 478 -8.41 14.69 16.48
N PRO A 479 -7.06 14.74 16.34
CA PRO A 479 -6.18 13.83 17.08
C PRO A 479 -6.35 13.93 18.59
N THR A 480 -6.55 15.14 19.12
CA THR A 480 -6.82 15.37 20.55
C THR A 480 -8.19 14.85 20.96
N LEU A 481 -9.21 15.08 20.15
CA LEU A 481 -10.56 14.56 20.40
C LEU A 481 -10.60 13.04 20.42
N ARG A 482 -9.89 12.39 19.51
CA ARG A 482 -9.70 10.94 19.48
C ARG A 482 -9.06 10.40 20.77
N LYS A 483 -8.02 11.08 21.28
CA LYS A 483 -7.41 10.74 22.57
C LYS A 483 -8.40 10.87 23.74
N VAL A 484 -9.16 11.94 23.78
CA VAL A 484 -10.19 12.18 24.82
C VAL A 484 -11.29 11.13 24.76
N GLN A 485 -11.75 10.78 23.56
CA GLN A 485 -12.75 9.74 23.37
C GLN A 485 -12.26 8.39 23.86
N ARG A 486 -11.07 7.95 23.44
CA ARG A 486 -10.44 6.70 23.90
C ARG A 486 -10.27 6.67 25.41
N HIS A 487 -9.87 7.79 26.01
CA HIS A 487 -9.76 7.89 27.47
C HIS A 487 -11.11 7.66 28.17
N LYS A 488 -12.18 8.29 27.67
CA LYS A 488 -13.54 8.08 28.21
C LYS A 488 -13.98 6.63 28.06
N GLU A 489 -13.82 6.05 26.87
CA GLU A 489 -14.19 4.67 26.61
C GLU A 489 -13.50 3.69 27.55
N LYS A 490 -12.20 3.91 27.81
CA LYS A 490 -11.43 3.13 28.78
C LYS A 490 -11.94 3.33 30.22
N GLN A 491 -12.27 4.56 30.62
CA GLN A 491 -12.77 4.87 31.97
C GLN A 491 -14.14 4.28 32.25
N PHE A 492 -15.03 4.30 31.26
CA PHE A 492 -16.40 3.79 31.40
C PHE A 492 -16.54 2.33 30.98
N ASN A 493 -15.46 1.66 30.60
CA ASN A 493 -15.45 0.30 30.07
C ASN A 493 -16.52 0.10 28.97
N THR A 494 -16.72 1.14 28.17
CA THR A 494 -17.66 1.10 27.03
C THR A 494 -16.93 0.56 25.84
N ASN A 495 -17.48 -0.49 25.22
CA ASN A 495 -16.95 -1.02 23.98
C ASN A 495 -16.95 0.05 22.91
N THR A 496 -15.78 0.34 22.39
CA THR A 496 -15.58 1.18 21.22
C THR A 496 -16.26 0.53 20.03
N ARG A 497 -17.22 1.20 19.44
CA ARG A 497 -17.81 0.76 18.18
C ARG A 497 -16.71 0.71 17.12
N GLY A 498 -16.28 -0.50 16.74
CA GLY A 498 -15.42 -0.74 15.59
C GLY A 498 -13.93 -0.46 15.78
N ALA A 499 -13.44 -0.36 17.03
CA ALA A 499 -11.99 -0.29 17.26
C ALA A 499 -11.28 -1.64 17.00
N ASP A 500 -11.99 -2.72 17.25
CA ASP A 500 -11.55 -4.06 16.90
C ASP A 500 -12.61 -4.68 16.01
N HIS A 501 -12.34 -4.73 14.71
CA HIS A 501 -12.99 -5.73 13.89
C HIS A 501 -12.49 -7.06 14.42
N GLY A 502 -13.32 -7.76 15.17
CA GLY A 502 -13.02 -9.13 15.57
C GLY A 502 -12.61 -9.92 14.33
N THR A 503 -11.54 -10.69 14.44
CA THR A 503 -11.11 -11.54 13.32
C THR A 503 -12.31 -12.41 12.96
N PRO A 504 -12.86 -12.31 11.73
CA PRO A 504 -14.02 -13.10 11.36
C PRO A 504 -13.71 -14.59 11.53
N ASP A 505 -14.69 -15.36 11.99
CA ASP A 505 -14.57 -16.81 12.04
C ASP A 505 -14.43 -17.34 10.60
N LYS A 506 -13.18 -17.62 10.21
CA LYS A 506 -12.82 -18.07 8.87
C LYS A 506 -13.03 -19.58 8.66
N GLU A 507 -13.12 -20.34 9.75
CA GLU A 507 -13.02 -21.80 9.70
C GLU A 507 -14.13 -22.45 8.85
N LYS A 508 -15.36 -21.94 9.00
CA LYS A 508 -16.49 -22.44 8.19
C LYS A 508 -16.32 -22.12 6.71
N ASP A 509 -15.81 -20.93 6.40
CA ASP A 509 -15.58 -20.49 5.03
C ASP A 509 -14.49 -21.38 4.39
N VAL A 510 -13.35 -21.52 5.07
CA VAL A 510 -12.19 -22.28 4.61
C VAL A 510 -12.54 -23.77 4.44
N THR A 511 -13.18 -24.38 5.45
CA THR A 511 -13.59 -25.79 5.41
C THR A 511 -14.58 -26.07 4.28
N LEU A 512 -15.55 -25.18 4.07
CA LEU A 512 -16.52 -25.33 2.97
C LEU A 512 -15.81 -25.32 1.62
N LEU A 513 -14.94 -24.35 1.38
CA LEU A 513 -14.25 -24.19 0.10
C LEU A 513 -13.21 -25.31 -0.12
N SER A 514 -12.36 -25.62 0.86
CA SER A 514 -11.35 -26.68 0.74
C SER A 514 -11.99 -28.05 0.45
N THR A 515 -13.12 -28.36 1.10
CA THR A 515 -13.88 -29.59 0.83
C THR A 515 -14.38 -29.64 -0.63
N GLN A 516 -14.86 -28.54 -1.17
CA GLN A 516 -15.28 -28.46 -2.58
C GLN A 516 -14.10 -28.60 -3.54
N TYR A 517 -12.96 -27.97 -3.25
CA TYR A 517 -11.75 -28.04 -4.06
C TYR A 517 -11.18 -29.47 -4.13
N MET A 518 -11.20 -30.18 -3.00
CA MET A 518 -10.80 -31.59 -2.94
C MET A 518 -11.75 -32.50 -3.73
N LYS A 519 -13.06 -32.36 -3.54
CA LYS A 519 -14.06 -33.12 -4.32
C LYS A 519 -13.92 -32.90 -5.82
N SER A 520 -13.52 -31.69 -6.23
CA SER A 520 -13.33 -31.35 -7.63
C SER A 520 -11.94 -31.68 -8.14
N GLN A 521 -11.09 -32.27 -7.31
CA GLN A 521 -9.73 -32.70 -7.63
C GLN A 521 -8.89 -31.57 -8.27
N LEU A 522 -8.98 -30.34 -7.69
CA LEU A 522 -8.32 -29.17 -8.27
C LEU A 522 -6.80 -29.28 -8.28
N TYR A 523 -6.23 -29.98 -7.30
CA TYR A 523 -4.80 -30.16 -7.11
C TYR A 523 -4.25 -31.50 -7.60
N LEU A 524 -5.13 -32.43 -8.00
CA LEU A 524 -4.73 -33.66 -8.70
C LEU A 524 -4.48 -33.33 -10.18
N GLU A 525 -3.31 -33.72 -10.67
CA GLU A 525 -3.00 -33.59 -12.11
C GLU A 525 -3.83 -34.57 -12.93
N ILE A 526 -4.64 -34.07 -13.85
CA ILE A 526 -5.44 -34.85 -14.78
C ILE A 526 -5.04 -34.45 -16.21
N PRO A 527 -4.24 -35.28 -16.91
CA PRO A 527 -3.77 -34.95 -18.25
C PRO A 527 -4.91 -34.60 -19.21
N GLY A 528 -4.77 -33.47 -19.92
CA GLY A 528 -5.75 -33.03 -20.93
C GLY A 528 -7.01 -32.38 -20.38
N ARG A 529 -7.12 -32.15 -19.05
CA ARG A 529 -8.28 -31.47 -18.47
C ARG A 529 -8.31 -30.01 -18.89
N GLN A 530 -9.43 -29.62 -19.54
CA GLN A 530 -9.62 -28.29 -20.08
C GLN A 530 -10.58 -27.45 -19.25
N ILE A 531 -10.37 -26.12 -19.25
CA ILE A 531 -11.34 -25.16 -18.73
C ILE A 531 -12.43 -24.99 -19.79
N LYS A 532 -13.65 -25.45 -19.48
CA LYS A 532 -14.77 -25.52 -20.43
C LYS A 532 -15.34 -24.14 -20.79
N ASN A 533 -15.36 -23.22 -19.81
CA ASN A 533 -15.92 -21.89 -19.99
C ASN A 533 -14.78 -20.87 -20.09
N LEU A 534 -14.69 -20.16 -21.21
CA LEU A 534 -13.67 -19.14 -21.42
C LEU A 534 -13.71 -18.02 -20.36
N GLY A 535 -14.89 -17.74 -19.79
CA GLY A 535 -15.02 -16.78 -18.69
C GLY A 535 -14.34 -17.21 -17.38
N ASP A 536 -13.98 -18.48 -17.24
CA ASP A 536 -13.25 -19.00 -16.08
C ASP A 536 -11.75 -19.06 -16.31
N ARG A 537 -11.28 -18.75 -17.52
CA ARG A 537 -9.85 -18.79 -17.86
C ARG A 537 -9.14 -17.52 -17.41
N ALA A 538 -8.25 -17.63 -16.42
CA ALA A 538 -7.38 -16.55 -16.02
C ALA A 538 -6.21 -16.36 -17.01
N VAL A 539 -5.82 -15.11 -17.24
CA VAL A 539 -4.62 -14.76 -18.02
C VAL A 539 -3.41 -14.78 -17.09
N ASP A 540 -2.28 -15.28 -17.57
CA ASP A 540 -1.02 -15.15 -16.84
C ASP A 540 -0.50 -13.71 -16.92
N VAL A 541 -0.82 -12.95 -15.89
CA VAL A 541 -0.54 -11.52 -15.80
C VAL A 541 0.96 -11.26 -15.64
N SER A 542 1.67 -12.09 -14.90
CA SER A 542 3.10 -11.91 -14.67
C SER A 542 3.91 -12.12 -15.96
N THR A 543 3.60 -13.17 -16.73
CA THR A 543 4.21 -13.38 -18.05
C THR A 543 3.85 -12.27 -19.03
N ALA A 544 2.58 -11.82 -19.05
CA ALA A 544 2.18 -10.68 -19.88
C ALA A 544 2.94 -9.41 -19.52
N GLY A 545 3.19 -9.18 -18.22
CA GLY A 545 3.98 -8.04 -17.72
C GLY A 545 5.43 -8.08 -18.18
N ALA A 546 6.07 -9.23 -18.10
CA ALA A 546 7.43 -9.43 -18.61
C ALA A 546 7.51 -9.09 -20.10
N VAL A 547 6.58 -9.61 -20.91
CA VAL A 547 6.50 -9.31 -22.34
C VAL A 547 6.30 -7.81 -22.60
N ASN A 548 5.42 -7.16 -21.85
CA ASN A 548 5.17 -5.72 -21.99
C ASN A 548 6.41 -4.89 -21.67
N LEU A 549 7.12 -5.22 -20.60
CA LEU A 549 8.32 -4.47 -20.18
C LEU A 549 9.50 -4.68 -21.14
N GLU A 550 9.71 -5.91 -21.59
CA GLU A 550 10.85 -6.26 -22.45
C GLU A 550 10.60 -5.91 -23.93
N ARG A 551 9.53 -6.50 -24.52
CA ARG A 551 9.32 -6.45 -25.97
C ARG A 551 8.69 -5.17 -26.46
N LEU A 552 7.86 -4.52 -25.64
CA LEU A 552 7.21 -3.26 -26.01
C LEU A 552 8.02 -2.03 -25.59
N ASN A 553 9.27 -2.23 -25.13
CA ASN A 553 10.15 -1.16 -24.66
C ASN A 553 9.50 -0.21 -23.64
N THR A 554 8.60 -0.73 -22.81
CA THR A 554 7.81 0.12 -21.88
C THR A 554 8.71 0.90 -20.93
N ILE A 555 9.84 0.33 -20.52
CA ILE A 555 10.83 1.01 -19.65
C ILE A 555 11.47 2.19 -20.39
N GLY A 556 11.88 2.01 -21.64
CA GLY A 556 12.44 3.09 -22.46
C GLY A 556 11.43 4.20 -22.73
N ASP A 557 10.21 3.85 -23.16
CA ASP A 557 9.14 4.81 -23.42
C ASP A 557 8.74 5.62 -22.18
N TRP A 558 8.69 4.96 -21.01
CA TRP A 558 8.47 5.64 -19.74
C TRP A 558 9.62 6.60 -19.43
N PHE A 559 10.87 6.14 -19.59
CA PHE A 559 12.05 6.93 -19.29
C PHE A 559 12.15 8.18 -20.17
N ASP A 560 11.86 8.06 -21.48
CA ASP A 560 11.85 9.19 -22.41
C ASP A 560 10.78 10.25 -22.07
N ARG A 561 9.70 9.83 -21.40
CA ARG A 561 8.61 10.72 -20.94
C ARG A 561 8.83 11.30 -19.55
N ARG A 562 9.89 10.90 -18.85
CA ARG A 562 10.21 11.46 -17.52
C ARG A 562 10.58 12.94 -17.60
N SER A 563 10.81 13.50 -16.44
CA SER A 563 11.25 14.89 -16.29
C SER A 563 12.46 15.20 -17.15
N PRO A 564 12.58 16.44 -17.65
CA PRO A 564 13.73 16.87 -18.43
C PRO A 564 15.04 16.61 -17.68
N LYS A 565 16.04 16.17 -18.42
CA LYS A 565 17.40 16.01 -17.89
C LYS A 565 17.97 17.41 -17.65
N ARG A 566 18.52 17.63 -16.45
CA ARG A 566 19.24 18.86 -16.12
C ARG A 566 20.73 18.59 -16.25
N SER A 567 21.46 19.46 -16.96
CA SER A 567 22.93 19.39 -16.99
C SER A 567 23.50 20.09 -15.74
N ILE A 568 24.64 19.58 -15.26
CA ILE A 568 25.36 20.23 -14.15
C ILE A 568 25.86 21.62 -14.58
N GLU A 569 26.20 21.79 -15.85
CA GLU A 569 26.63 23.06 -16.41
C GLU A 569 25.53 24.11 -16.31
N GLU A 570 24.28 23.76 -16.64
CA GLU A 570 23.12 24.66 -16.48
C GLU A 570 22.87 25.04 -15.01
N GLU A 571 23.11 24.14 -14.06
CA GLU A 571 22.98 24.44 -12.62
C GLU A 571 24.09 25.36 -12.11
N TRP A 572 25.32 25.16 -12.59
CA TRP A 572 26.44 26.04 -12.22
C TRP A 572 26.28 27.45 -12.75
N ASP A 573 25.78 27.62 -13.98
CA ASP A 573 25.50 28.93 -14.58
C ASP A 573 24.37 29.69 -13.84
N GLU A 574 23.37 28.96 -13.30
CA GLU A 574 22.31 29.54 -12.45
C GLU A 574 22.82 29.95 -11.05
N ILE A 575 23.71 29.15 -10.45
CA ILE A 575 24.25 29.39 -9.10
C ILE A 575 25.33 30.51 -9.13
N PHE A 576 26.08 30.58 -10.20
CA PHE A 576 27.16 31.53 -10.41
C PHE A 576 27.01 32.22 -11.79
N PRO A 577 26.00 33.09 -11.98
CA PRO A 577 25.90 33.82 -13.23
C PRO A 577 27.19 34.63 -13.44
N GLU A 578 27.85 34.41 -14.57
CA GLU A 578 28.97 35.25 -14.96
C GLU A 578 28.47 36.70 -15.03
N HIS A 579 29.00 37.54 -14.15
CA HIS A 579 28.77 38.97 -14.23
C HIS A 579 29.59 39.50 -15.39
N ASP A 580 28.95 39.80 -16.53
CA ASP A 580 29.50 40.63 -17.58
C ASP A 580 29.67 42.10 -17.11
#